data_f435e551a192210536d9e1eb32525d4f
#
_entry.id   f435e551a192210536d9e1eb32525d4f
#
_cell.length_a   1.000
_cell.length_b   1.000
_cell.length_c   1.000
_cell.angle_alpha   90.00
_cell.angle_beta   90.00
_cell.angle_gamma   90.00
#
_symmetry.space_group_name_H-M   'P 1'
#
loop_
_entity.id
_entity.type
_entity.pdbx_description
1 polymer ?
#
loop_
_entity_poly.entity_id
_entity_poly.type
_entity_poly.pdbx_seq_one_letter_code
_entity_poly.pdbx_strand_id
1 'polypeptide(L)'
;MSKKVFELDFRGRKLVIEQGEYAKQADGAVLVRYGDTVVLSVCVMGKNTITSDFFPLTVLYQEKLYSVGKIPGGFIKRESRPTDEATLAARIIDRPIRPMFDERLRNEIQVVNTILSVFVPSVIFIWILSLEFSKISTVVSLSIQ
;
A
#
# COMPACT_ATOMS: atom_id res chain seq x y z
N MET A 1 -18.95 -0.86 5.29
CA MET A 1 -18.30 -2.16 5.03
C MET A 1 -18.10 -2.87 6.35
N SER A 2 -18.37 -4.18 6.41
CA SER A 2 -18.08 -4.99 7.59
C SER A 2 -16.59 -5.28 7.69
N LYS A 3 -16.02 -5.25 8.90
CA LYS A 3 -14.64 -5.66 9.15
C LYS A 3 -14.45 -7.12 8.74
N LYS A 4 -13.44 -7.39 7.93
CA LYS A 4 -12.99 -8.74 7.58
C LYS A 4 -11.55 -8.89 8.07
N VAL A 5 -11.25 -10.02 8.71
CA VAL A 5 -9.91 -10.34 9.22
C VAL A 5 -9.49 -11.68 8.64
N PHE A 6 -8.31 -11.71 8.05
CA PHE A 6 -7.69 -12.92 7.53
C PHE A 6 -6.38 -13.15 8.31
N GLU A 7 -6.19 -14.37 8.79
CA GLU A 7 -4.97 -14.76 9.49
C GLU A 7 -4.29 -15.91 8.76
N LEU A 8 -2.98 -15.80 8.62
CA LEU A 8 -2.13 -16.81 7.99
C LEU A 8 -0.83 -16.96 8.78
N ASP A 9 -0.43 -18.19 9.04
CA ASP A 9 0.92 -18.46 9.54
C ASP A 9 1.92 -18.44 8.39
N PHE A 10 2.78 -17.42 8.39
CA PHE A 10 3.80 -17.24 7.36
C PHE A 10 5.20 -17.26 7.99
N ARG A 11 6.00 -18.29 7.65
CA ARG A 11 7.36 -18.48 8.16
C ARG A 11 7.48 -18.39 9.68
N GLY A 12 6.55 -18.99 10.41
CA GLY A 12 6.57 -19.04 11.87
C GLY A 12 6.11 -17.75 12.57
N ARG A 13 5.55 -16.80 11.83
CA ARG A 13 4.92 -15.58 12.38
C ARG A 13 3.52 -15.40 11.81
N LYS A 14 2.62 -14.86 12.61
CA LYS A 14 1.28 -14.51 12.17
C LYS A 14 1.29 -13.31 11.23
N LEU A 15 0.73 -13.51 10.04
CA LEU A 15 0.33 -12.46 9.12
C LEU A 15 -1.16 -12.22 9.30
N VAL A 16 -1.54 -11.01 9.68
CA VAL A 16 -2.94 -10.60 9.88
C VAL A 16 -3.27 -9.51 8.89
N ILE A 17 -4.37 -9.68 8.14
CA ILE A 17 -4.85 -8.73 7.15
C ILE A 17 -6.24 -8.28 7.59
N GLU A 18 -6.40 -6.99 7.86
CA GLU A 18 -7.66 -6.38 8.28
C GLU A 18 -8.18 -5.46 7.18
N GLN A 19 -9.44 -5.66 6.77
CA GLN A 19 -10.13 -4.86 5.77
C GLN A 19 -11.39 -4.23 6.34
N GLY A 20 -11.71 -2.99 5.90
CA GLY A 20 -12.99 -2.32 6.18
C GLY A 20 -13.03 -1.51 7.46
N GLU A 21 -11.94 -1.42 8.23
CA GLU A 21 -11.88 -0.64 9.47
C GLU A 21 -11.27 0.75 9.26
N TYR A 22 -10.21 0.82 8.48
CA TYR A 22 -9.43 2.04 8.23
C TYR A 22 -9.74 2.64 6.87
N ALA A 23 -9.49 3.94 6.72
CA ALA A 23 -9.61 4.70 5.47
C ALA A 23 -10.93 4.44 4.69
N LYS A 24 -12.06 4.56 5.36
CA LYS A 24 -13.41 4.23 4.83
C LYS A 24 -13.84 5.07 3.62
N GLN A 25 -13.16 6.18 3.34
CA GLN A 25 -13.41 7.05 2.18
C GLN A 25 -12.65 6.62 0.93
N ALA A 26 -11.69 5.70 1.08
CA ALA A 26 -10.94 5.14 -0.04
C ALA A 26 -11.72 3.99 -0.70
N ASP A 27 -11.44 3.73 -1.97
CA ASP A 27 -12.04 2.63 -2.72
C ASP A 27 -11.58 1.27 -2.19
N GLY A 28 -10.34 1.19 -1.70
CA GLY A 28 -9.80 0.02 -1.03
C GLY A 28 -8.82 0.41 0.07
N ALA A 29 -8.92 -0.26 1.22
CA ALA A 29 -7.97 -0.06 2.32
C ALA A 29 -7.76 -1.37 3.09
N VAL A 30 -6.51 -1.66 3.38
CA VAL A 30 -6.08 -2.85 4.09
C VAL A 30 -5.00 -2.50 5.10
N LEU A 31 -5.16 -2.98 6.32
CA LEU A 31 -4.11 -2.96 7.33
C LEU A 31 -3.47 -4.34 7.38
N VAL A 32 -2.17 -4.39 7.16
CA VAL A 32 -1.39 -5.62 7.20
C VAL A 32 -0.46 -5.60 8.40
N ARG A 33 -0.52 -6.64 9.22
CA ARG A 33 0.33 -6.81 10.39
C ARG A 33 1.13 -8.10 10.26
N TYR A 34 2.43 -8.02 10.45
CA TYR A 34 3.34 -9.15 10.47
C TYR A 34 4.31 -9.03 11.65
N GLY A 35 4.04 -9.78 12.73
CA GLY A 35 4.69 -9.52 14.01
C GLY A 35 4.42 -8.09 14.49
N ASP A 36 5.46 -7.33 14.77
CA ASP A 36 5.36 -5.93 15.23
C ASP A 36 5.39 -4.90 14.09
N THR A 37 5.52 -5.37 12.85
CA THR A 37 5.47 -4.49 11.66
C THR A 37 4.03 -4.31 11.21
N VAL A 38 3.59 -3.07 11.05
CA VAL A 38 2.24 -2.69 10.65
C VAL A 38 2.29 -1.74 9.47
N VAL A 39 1.57 -2.07 8.41
CA VAL A 39 1.46 -1.25 7.20
C VAL A 39 0.00 -1.02 6.85
N LEU A 40 -0.36 0.22 6.59
CA LEU A 40 -1.64 0.61 6.02
C LEU A 40 -1.46 0.85 4.52
N SER A 41 -2.13 0.06 3.70
CA SER A 41 -2.19 0.23 2.25
C SER A 41 -3.56 0.74 1.85
N VAL A 42 -3.59 1.84 1.11
CA VAL A 42 -4.81 2.51 0.67
C VAL A 42 -4.77 2.70 -0.84
N CYS A 43 -5.87 2.37 -1.51
CA CYS A 43 -6.03 2.54 -2.95
C CYS A 43 -7.20 3.48 -3.23
N VAL A 44 -6.98 4.46 -4.10
CA VAL A 44 -8.01 5.41 -4.55
C VAL A 44 -7.96 5.50 -6.06
N MET A 45 -9.13 5.47 -6.69
CA MET A 45 -9.30 5.64 -8.13
C MET A 45 -9.98 6.97 -8.42
N GLY A 46 -9.36 7.77 -9.28
CA GLY A 46 -9.94 9.02 -9.77
C GLY A 46 -11.20 8.77 -10.59
N LYS A 47 -12.21 9.63 -10.42
CA LYS A 47 -13.47 9.54 -11.19
C LYS A 47 -13.32 9.94 -12.65
N ASN A 48 -12.34 10.80 -12.95
CA ASN A 48 -12.11 11.32 -14.29
C ASN A 48 -11.16 10.43 -15.07
N THR A 49 -11.49 10.16 -16.33
CA THR A 49 -10.59 9.51 -17.27
C THR A 49 -9.59 10.51 -17.83
N ILE A 50 -8.33 10.14 -17.88
CA ILE A 50 -7.26 10.95 -18.44
C ILE A 50 -7.01 10.49 -19.88
N THR A 51 -6.82 11.46 -20.79
CA THR A 51 -6.41 11.17 -22.16
C THR A 51 -4.92 10.86 -22.18
N SER A 52 -4.56 9.61 -21.90
CA SER A 52 -3.18 9.14 -21.94
C SER A 52 -3.10 7.80 -22.65
N ASP A 53 -1.96 7.54 -23.31
CA ASP A 53 -1.72 6.28 -24.01
C ASP A 53 -1.30 5.15 -23.06
N PHE A 54 -1.00 5.48 -21.80
CA PHE A 54 -0.56 4.53 -20.78
C PHE A 54 -1.49 4.50 -19.57
N PHE A 55 -1.42 3.42 -18.81
CA PHE A 55 -2.16 3.26 -17.55
C PHE A 55 -1.57 4.15 -16.43
N PRO A 56 -2.31 5.14 -15.93
CA PRO A 56 -1.82 6.10 -14.94
C PRO A 56 -1.89 5.52 -13.53
N LEU A 57 -0.92 4.71 -13.15
CA LEU A 57 -0.75 4.17 -11.79
C LEU A 57 0.36 4.91 -11.06
N THR A 58 0.05 5.44 -9.89
CA THR A 58 0.99 6.07 -8.97
C THR A 58 1.07 5.27 -7.69
N VAL A 59 2.25 4.76 -7.36
CA VAL A 59 2.50 4.05 -6.10
C VAL A 59 3.40 4.90 -5.21
N LEU A 60 2.95 5.15 -3.99
CA LEU A 60 3.70 5.86 -2.96
C LEU A 60 4.03 4.91 -1.81
N TYR A 61 5.26 4.99 -1.33
CA TYR A 61 5.71 4.31 -0.13
C TYR A 61 6.19 5.37 0.85
N GLN A 62 5.60 5.38 2.04
CA GLN A 62 5.87 6.38 3.06
C GLN A 62 6.31 5.70 4.34
N GLU A 63 7.57 5.91 4.69
CA GLU A 63 8.14 5.52 5.97
C GLU A 63 8.25 6.76 6.85
N LYS A 64 7.43 6.81 7.88
CA LYS A 64 7.34 7.95 8.79
C LYS A 64 8.26 7.76 9.99
N LEU A 65 8.88 8.83 10.47
CA LEU A 65 9.80 8.76 11.61
C LEU A 65 9.14 8.24 12.88
N TYR A 66 7.84 8.46 13.06
CA TYR A 66 7.10 7.90 14.18
C TYR A 66 7.04 6.37 14.18
N SER A 67 7.16 5.72 13.02
CA SER A 67 7.14 4.24 12.91
C SER A 67 8.31 3.58 13.65
N VAL A 68 9.40 4.31 13.82
CA VAL A 68 10.59 3.93 14.60
C VAL A 68 10.72 4.72 15.91
N GLY A 69 9.65 5.38 16.37
CA GLY A 69 9.62 6.14 17.62
C GLY A 69 10.45 7.43 17.59
N LYS A 70 10.78 7.96 16.41
CA LYS A 70 11.57 9.19 16.26
C LYS A 70 10.69 10.38 15.90
N ILE A 71 11.03 11.55 16.44
CA ILE A 71 10.40 12.82 16.11
C ILE A 71 11.24 13.52 15.02
N PRO A 72 10.61 14.08 13.96
CA PRO A 72 11.32 14.87 12.96
C PRO A 72 12.03 16.05 13.61
N GLY A 73 13.35 16.12 13.48
CA GLY A 73 14.17 17.23 13.99
C GLY A 73 14.47 18.26 12.92
N GLY A 74 14.19 19.55 13.19
CA GLY A 74 14.56 20.66 12.35
C GLY A 74 13.78 20.83 11.04
N PHE A 75 13.96 21.99 10.39
CA PHE A 75 13.22 22.39 9.18
C PHE A 75 13.52 21.51 7.96
N ILE A 76 14.77 21.07 7.81
CA ILE A 76 15.24 20.29 6.65
C ILE A 76 14.81 18.81 6.74
N LYS A 77 14.60 18.31 7.94
CA LYS A 77 14.19 16.89 8.20
C LYS A 77 12.69 16.68 8.27
N ARG A 78 11.90 17.62 7.78
CA ARG A 78 10.46 17.44 7.63
C ARG A 78 10.22 16.42 6.52
N GLU A 79 9.36 15.45 6.78
CA GLU A 79 9.02 14.32 5.92
C GLU A 79 8.24 14.74 4.64
N SER A 80 8.64 15.83 4.00
CA SER A 80 7.98 16.42 2.83
C SER A 80 8.36 15.75 1.52
N ARG A 81 9.57 15.19 1.43
CA ARG A 81 10.08 14.53 0.23
C ARG A 81 10.41 13.07 0.53
N PRO A 82 9.97 12.12 -0.32
CA PRO A 82 10.36 10.72 -0.20
C PRO A 82 11.89 10.56 -0.29
N THR A 83 12.44 9.64 0.48
CA THR A 83 13.84 9.24 0.35
C THR A 83 14.04 8.43 -0.94
N ASP A 84 15.28 8.31 -1.41
CA ASP A 84 15.60 7.49 -2.58
C ASP A 84 15.23 6.01 -2.33
N GLU A 85 15.45 5.52 -1.11
CA GLU A 85 15.03 4.18 -0.69
C GLU A 85 13.52 3.99 -0.75
N ALA A 86 12.73 4.96 -0.28
CA ALA A 86 11.27 4.93 -0.37
C ALA A 86 10.80 4.93 -1.83
N THR A 87 11.48 5.67 -2.70
CA THR A 87 11.18 5.70 -4.14
C THR A 87 11.49 4.36 -4.81
N LEU A 88 12.61 3.72 -4.47
CA LEU A 88 12.93 2.38 -4.96
C LEU A 88 11.94 1.33 -4.46
N ALA A 89 11.56 1.40 -3.19
CA ALA A 89 10.53 0.53 -2.61
C ALA A 89 9.18 0.67 -3.34
N ALA A 90 8.75 1.90 -3.63
CA ALA A 90 7.54 2.16 -4.39
C ALA A 90 7.59 1.53 -5.80
N ARG A 91 8.75 1.58 -6.48
CA ARG A 91 8.93 0.93 -7.78
C ARG A 91 8.90 -0.60 -7.73
N ILE A 92 9.43 -1.19 -6.66
CA ILE A 92 9.35 -2.64 -6.44
C ILE A 92 7.90 -3.08 -6.23
N ILE A 93 7.09 -2.26 -5.57
CA ILE A 93 5.65 -2.50 -5.36
C ILE A 93 4.87 -2.30 -6.67
N ASP A 94 5.17 -1.25 -7.47
CA ASP A 94 4.48 -0.95 -8.73
C ASP A 94 4.56 -2.10 -9.73
N ARG A 95 5.72 -2.72 -9.89
CA ARG A 95 5.96 -3.76 -10.91
C ARG A 95 5.00 -4.95 -10.84
N PRO A 96 4.79 -5.61 -9.69
CA PRO A 96 3.87 -6.75 -9.60
C PRO A 96 2.39 -6.34 -9.59
N ILE A 97 2.07 -5.09 -9.22
CA ILE A 97 0.69 -4.61 -9.15
C ILE A 97 0.17 -4.20 -10.52
N ARG A 98 1.01 -3.57 -11.33
CA ARG A 98 0.62 -3.01 -12.65
C ARG A 98 -0.03 -4.04 -13.58
N PRO A 99 0.46 -5.27 -13.75
CA PRO A 99 -0.15 -6.27 -14.61
C PRO A 99 -1.51 -6.80 -14.11
N MET A 100 -1.90 -6.47 -12.87
CA MET A 100 -3.15 -6.94 -12.29
C MET A 100 -4.34 -6.04 -12.63
N PHE A 101 -4.07 -4.83 -13.12
CA PHE A 101 -5.08 -3.92 -13.62
C PHE A 101 -5.29 -4.11 -15.13
N ASP A 102 -6.50 -3.84 -15.60
CA ASP A 102 -6.79 -3.83 -17.03
C ASP A 102 -6.02 -2.69 -17.70
N GLU A 103 -5.27 -3.00 -18.77
CA GLU A 103 -4.49 -2.04 -19.54
C GLU A 103 -5.36 -0.96 -20.22
N ARG A 104 -6.66 -1.18 -20.32
CA ARG A 104 -7.64 -0.23 -20.87
C ARG A 104 -8.07 0.85 -19.87
N LEU A 105 -7.79 0.66 -18.58
CA LEU A 105 -8.09 1.66 -17.56
C LEU A 105 -7.34 2.96 -17.85
N ARG A 106 -8.08 4.06 -17.86
CA ARG A 106 -7.56 5.43 -18.07
C ARG A 106 -7.85 6.34 -16.87
N ASN A 107 -8.37 5.77 -15.80
CA ASN A 107 -8.55 6.45 -14.54
C ASN A 107 -7.23 6.50 -13.79
N GLU A 108 -6.91 7.61 -13.17
CA GLU A 108 -5.76 7.70 -12.29
C GLU A 108 -5.98 6.83 -11.05
N ILE A 109 -5.06 5.90 -10.82
CA ILE A 109 -5.07 5.06 -9.62
C ILE A 109 -3.87 5.44 -8.76
N GLN A 110 -4.14 5.73 -7.51
CA GLN A 110 -3.11 6.04 -6.52
C GLN A 110 -3.13 4.99 -5.40
N VAL A 111 -1.98 4.37 -5.18
CA VAL A 111 -1.77 3.41 -4.09
C VAL A 111 -0.78 4.01 -3.10
N VAL A 112 -1.21 4.19 -1.87
CA VAL A 112 -0.40 4.76 -0.79
C VAL A 112 -0.14 3.71 0.27
N ASN A 113 1.12 3.37 0.48
CA ASN A 113 1.56 2.43 1.50
C ASN A 113 2.25 3.21 2.63
N THR A 114 1.62 3.27 3.78
CA THR A 114 2.13 3.98 4.96
C THR A 114 2.58 2.98 6.02
N ILE A 115 3.85 3.06 6.39
CA ILE A 115 4.43 2.25 7.46
C ILE A 115 4.06 2.90 8.80
N LEU A 116 3.30 2.18 9.63
CA LEU A 116 2.87 2.64 10.95
C LEU A 116 3.83 2.20 12.06
N SER A 117 4.41 1.00 11.93
CA SER A 117 5.40 0.46 12.85
C SER A 117 6.38 -0.45 12.10
N VAL A 118 7.66 -0.40 12.44
CA VAL A 118 8.70 -1.24 11.85
C VAL A 118 9.53 -1.93 12.92
N PHE A 119 9.59 -3.26 12.87
CA PHE A 119 10.49 -4.06 13.67
C PHE A 119 11.40 -4.95 12.81
N VAL A 120 11.06 -5.17 11.54
CA VAL A 120 11.83 -6.01 10.60
C VAL A 120 12.27 -5.16 9.41
N PRO A 121 13.47 -5.37 8.84
CA PRO A 121 13.93 -4.66 7.65
C PRO A 121 12.86 -4.67 6.55
N SER A 122 12.51 -3.50 6.08
CA SER A 122 11.37 -3.19 5.20
C SER A 122 11.32 -3.98 3.88
N VAL A 123 12.47 -4.48 3.40
CA VAL A 123 12.60 -5.19 2.12
C VAL A 123 11.77 -6.49 2.07
N ILE A 124 11.71 -7.24 3.18
CA ILE A 124 10.93 -8.49 3.24
C ILE A 124 9.43 -8.19 3.23
N PHE A 125 9.03 -7.06 3.80
CA PHE A 125 7.64 -6.66 3.89
C PHE A 125 7.08 -6.19 2.53
N ILE A 126 7.91 -5.58 1.70
CA ILE A 126 7.56 -5.17 0.34
C ILE A 126 7.18 -6.39 -0.52
N TRP A 127 7.88 -7.50 -0.35
CA TRP A 127 7.58 -8.76 -1.03
C TRP A 127 6.23 -9.36 -0.59
N ILE A 128 5.90 -9.26 0.69
CA ILE A 128 4.63 -9.75 1.24
C ILE A 128 3.46 -8.88 0.73
N LEU A 129 3.63 -7.56 0.71
CA LEU A 129 2.64 -6.63 0.13
C LEU A 129 2.38 -6.93 -1.35
N SER A 130 3.40 -7.21 -2.14
CA SER A 130 3.24 -7.50 -3.56
C SER A 130 2.48 -8.79 -3.83
N LEU A 131 2.62 -9.81 -2.99
CA LEU A 131 1.90 -11.08 -3.10
C LEU A 131 0.43 -10.97 -2.68
N GLU A 132 0.11 -10.12 -1.69
CA GLU A 132 -1.27 -9.96 -1.21
C GLU A 132 -2.09 -8.96 -2.02
N PHE A 133 -1.45 -8.02 -2.73
CA PHE A 133 -2.15 -7.12 -3.65
C PHE A 133 -2.87 -7.86 -4.78
N SER A 134 -2.43 -9.09 -5.11
CA SER A 134 -3.14 -10.00 -5.98
C SER A 134 -4.60 -10.23 -5.54
N LYS A 135 -4.84 -10.34 -4.24
CA LYS A 135 -6.20 -10.53 -3.71
C LYS A 135 -7.00 -9.22 -3.61
N ILE A 136 -6.33 -8.10 -3.41
CA ILE A 136 -6.98 -6.78 -3.35
C ILE A 136 -7.48 -6.36 -4.75
N SER A 137 -6.72 -6.66 -5.81
CA SER A 137 -7.15 -6.38 -7.18
C SER A 137 -8.43 -7.14 -7.54
N THR A 138 -8.60 -8.36 -7.04
CA THR A 138 -9.83 -9.15 -7.21
C THR A 138 -11.01 -8.50 -6.47
N VAL A 139 -10.78 -7.90 -5.30
CA VAL A 139 -11.81 -7.19 -4.53
C VAL A 139 -12.19 -5.86 -5.18
N VAL A 140 -11.23 -5.13 -5.73
CA VAL A 140 -11.47 -3.87 -6.46
C VAL A 140 -12.21 -4.16 -7.77
N SER A 141 -11.87 -5.23 -8.49
CA SER A 141 -12.59 -5.60 -9.72
C SER A 141 -14.03 -6.09 -9.46
N LEU A 142 -14.31 -6.66 -8.28
CA LEU A 142 -15.65 -7.05 -7.84
C LEU A 142 -16.51 -5.89 -7.32
N SER A 143 -15.91 -4.75 -6.98
CA SER A 143 -16.64 -3.54 -6.55
C SER A 143 -16.94 -2.57 -7.70
N ILE A 144 -16.48 -2.85 -8.91
CA ILE A 144 -16.70 -2.03 -10.12
C ILE A 144 -17.82 -2.64 -11.01
N GLN A 145 -18.35 -3.82 -10.66
CA GLN A 145 -19.59 -4.38 -11.22
C GLN A 145 -20.78 -4.04 -10.31
#